data_d000eb9bd472cfc88487ce261efc22ac
#
_entry.id   d000eb9bd472cfc88487ce261efc22ac
#
_cell.length_a   1.000
_cell.length_b   1.000
_cell.length_c   1.000
_cell.angle_alpha   90.00
_cell.angle_beta   90.00
_cell.angle_gamma   90.00
#
_symmetry.space_group_name_H-M   'P 1'
#
loop_
_entity.id
_entity.type
_entity.pdbx_description
1 polymer ?
#
loop_
_entity_poly.entity_id
_entity_poly.type
_entity_poly.pdbx_seq_one_letter_code
_entity_poly.pdbx_strand_id
1 'polypeptide(L)'
;MIDLTAKKKLNLDDFDLSSGDEMKGRSLWVDARIRYAKNKMASICLFVLILICIFSIFGNFFAAFSIEEIDWAVLGMTYEKGYPSLETGHYFGTDEMGRDLYARVVQGSRISLAVGFIGAIISTFVGTIYGAISGYIGGRVDGLMMRIV
;
A
#
# COMPACT_ATOMS: atom_id res chain seq x y z
N MET A 1 35.68 58.51 13.69
CA MET A 1 36.12 58.44 12.30
C MET A 1 36.17 56.97 11.94
N ILE A 2 35.09 56.48 11.37
CA ILE A 2 34.86 55.05 11.11
C ILE A 2 35.44 54.76 9.73
N ASP A 3 36.43 53.86 9.69
CA ASP A 3 37.11 53.47 8.46
C ASP A 3 36.20 52.60 7.61
N LEU A 4 35.71 53.16 6.51
CA LEU A 4 34.78 52.55 5.54
C LEU A 4 35.51 51.78 4.42
N THR A 5 36.77 51.42 4.62
CA THR A 5 37.59 50.81 3.57
C THR A 5 37.69 49.28 3.60
N ALA A 6 36.94 48.60 4.47
CA ALA A 6 36.80 47.15 4.39
C ALA A 6 35.68 46.73 3.40
N LYS A 7 35.67 47.34 2.22
CA LYS A 7 34.89 46.81 1.11
C LYS A 7 35.49 45.48 0.69
N LYS A 8 35.04 44.41 1.32
CA LYS A 8 35.37 43.04 0.91
C LYS A 8 35.08 42.93 -0.58
N LYS A 9 36.15 43.04 -1.38
CA LYS A 9 36.06 42.67 -2.80
C LYS A 9 35.53 41.26 -2.85
N LEU A 10 34.28 41.16 -3.20
CA LEU A 10 33.69 39.86 -3.58
C LEU A 10 34.48 39.48 -4.83
N ASN A 11 35.37 38.50 -4.69
CA ASN A 11 36.10 37.94 -5.80
C ASN A 11 35.08 37.22 -6.68
N LEU A 12 34.66 37.92 -7.73
CA LEU A 12 33.78 37.34 -8.74
C LEU A 12 34.50 36.26 -9.56
N ASP A 13 35.83 36.19 -9.41
CA ASP A 13 36.66 35.16 -10.06
C ASP A 13 36.61 33.80 -9.36
N ASP A 14 36.13 33.73 -8.10
CA ASP A 14 35.90 32.46 -7.36
C ASP A 14 34.52 31.88 -7.60
N PHE A 15 33.67 32.52 -8.39
CA PHE A 15 32.45 31.90 -8.86
C PHE A 15 32.81 31.07 -10.07
N ASP A 16 33.38 29.90 -9.79
CA ASP A 16 33.74 28.89 -10.76
C ASP A 16 32.46 28.37 -11.45
N LEU A 17 32.11 29.02 -12.57
CA LEU A 17 31.05 28.59 -13.47
C LEU A 17 31.37 27.25 -14.12
N SER A 18 32.58 26.72 -13.95
CA SER A 18 33.05 25.46 -14.46
C SER A 18 32.64 24.25 -13.58
N SER A 19 32.29 24.51 -12.33
CA SER A 19 31.58 23.51 -11.50
C SER A 19 30.11 23.47 -11.88
N GLY A 20 29.83 23.42 -13.18
CA GLY A 20 28.63 22.84 -13.72
C GLY A 20 28.61 21.38 -13.30
N ASP A 21 28.41 21.12 -12.01
CA ASP A 21 27.80 19.89 -11.59
C ASP A 21 26.54 19.79 -12.44
N GLU A 22 26.70 19.08 -13.56
CA GLU A 22 25.57 18.66 -14.35
C GLU A 22 24.59 18.10 -13.33
N MET A 23 23.56 18.90 -13.01
CA MET A 23 22.44 18.43 -12.24
C MET A 23 21.85 17.28 -13.07
N LYS A 24 22.49 16.11 -12.96
CA LYS A 24 21.97 14.86 -13.49
C LYS A 24 20.57 14.76 -12.95
N GLY A 25 19.61 15.14 -13.79
CA GLY A 25 18.21 15.08 -13.47
C GLY A 25 17.91 13.68 -13.00
N ARG A 26 17.83 13.49 -11.70
CA ARG A 26 17.46 12.20 -11.13
C ARG A 26 16.04 11.94 -11.58
N SER A 27 15.82 10.79 -12.21
CA SER A 27 14.48 10.35 -12.54
C SER A 27 13.63 10.37 -11.27
N LEU A 28 12.43 10.94 -11.35
CA LEU A 28 11.46 11.03 -10.23
C LEU A 28 11.25 9.67 -9.57
N TRP A 29 11.29 8.59 -10.35
CA TRP A 29 11.17 7.22 -9.86
C TRP A 29 12.35 6.75 -9.00
N VAL A 30 13.56 7.16 -9.35
CA VAL A 30 14.76 6.84 -8.54
C VAL A 30 14.70 7.56 -7.21
N ASP A 31 14.30 8.83 -7.21
CA ASP A 31 14.21 9.64 -5.99
C ASP A 31 13.08 9.12 -5.07
N ALA A 32 11.94 8.76 -5.64
CA ALA A 32 10.84 8.14 -4.91
C ALA A 32 11.29 6.82 -4.25
N ARG A 33 12.02 5.97 -4.98
CA ARG A 33 12.52 4.69 -4.47
C ARG A 33 13.54 4.87 -3.35
N ILE A 34 14.43 5.85 -3.45
CA ILE A 34 15.42 6.16 -2.41
C ILE A 34 14.73 6.68 -1.15
N ARG A 35 13.77 7.59 -1.28
CA ARG A 35 12.97 8.12 -0.15
C ARG A 35 12.18 7.02 0.53
N TYR A 36 11.58 6.15 -0.27
CA TYR A 36 10.82 5.00 0.22
C TYR A 36 11.72 4.04 1.01
N ALA A 37 12.88 3.66 0.47
CA ALA A 37 13.83 2.76 1.11
C ALA A 37 14.43 3.32 2.41
N LYS A 38 14.50 4.64 2.57
CA LYS A 38 14.92 5.28 3.83
C LYS A 38 13.87 5.15 4.94
N ASN A 39 12.61 4.99 4.59
CA ASN A 39 11.53 4.84 5.56
C ASN A 39 11.32 3.35 5.90
N LYS A 40 11.91 2.91 7.02
CA LYS A 40 11.83 1.52 7.48
C LYS A 40 10.39 1.04 7.67
N MET A 41 9.51 1.89 8.20
CA MET A 41 8.10 1.55 8.42
C MET A 41 7.38 1.31 7.09
N ALA A 42 7.59 2.18 6.10
CA ALA A 42 6.99 2.01 4.78
C ALA A 42 7.46 0.72 4.10
N SER A 43 8.74 0.39 4.23
CA SER A 43 9.30 -0.86 3.68
C SER A 43 8.70 -2.10 4.34
N ILE A 44 8.52 -2.08 5.66
CA ILE A 44 7.88 -3.18 6.40
C ILE A 44 6.42 -3.34 5.96
N CYS A 45 5.66 -2.24 5.87
CA CYS A 45 4.26 -2.28 5.43
C CYS A 45 4.12 -2.82 4.00
N LEU A 46 5.01 -2.43 3.09
CA LEU A 46 5.02 -2.98 1.73
C LEU A 46 5.31 -4.48 1.73
N PHE A 47 6.29 -4.91 2.52
CA PHE A 47 6.64 -6.32 2.63
C PHE A 47 5.45 -7.15 3.13
N VAL A 48 4.77 -6.69 4.19
CA VAL A 48 3.56 -7.34 4.72
C VAL A 48 2.45 -7.38 3.67
N LEU A 49 2.25 -6.29 2.95
CA LEU A 49 1.23 -6.23 1.89
C LEU A 49 1.53 -7.21 0.75
N ILE A 50 2.77 -7.30 0.31
CA ILE A 50 3.19 -8.28 -0.70
C ILE A 50 2.96 -9.70 -0.20
N LEU A 51 3.26 -9.98 1.07
CA LEU A 51 3.05 -11.28 1.67
C LEU A 51 1.56 -11.66 1.69
N ILE A 52 0.69 -10.72 2.05
CA ILE A 52 -0.76 -10.92 2.01
C ILE A 52 -1.26 -11.14 0.57
N CYS A 53 -0.73 -10.41 -0.40
CA CYS A 53 -1.06 -10.62 -1.81
C CYS A 53 -0.66 -12.02 -2.30
N ILE A 54 0.55 -12.46 -1.96
CA ILE A 54 1.03 -13.81 -2.30
C ILE A 54 0.15 -14.87 -1.64
N PHE A 55 -0.14 -14.70 -0.35
CA PHE A 55 -1.05 -15.60 0.37
C PHE A 55 -2.44 -15.64 -0.28
N SER A 56 -2.99 -14.51 -0.65
CA SER A 56 -4.29 -14.41 -1.30
C SER A 56 -4.34 -15.11 -2.67
N ILE A 57 -3.27 -15.02 -3.45
CA ILE A 57 -3.20 -15.62 -4.79
C ILE A 57 -2.96 -17.13 -4.70
N PHE A 58 -1.95 -17.51 -3.91
CA PHE A 58 -1.48 -18.90 -3.84
C PHE A 58 -2.12 -19.72 -2.73
N GLY A 59 -2.75 -19.09 -1.73
CA GLY A 59 -3.31 -19.78 -0.58
C GLY A 59 -4.33 -20.87 -0.95
N ASN A 60 -5.08 -20.68 -2.05
CA ASN A 60 -6.02 -21.68 -2.51
C ASN A 60 -5.34 -22.97 -3.03
N PHE A 61 -4.07 -22.89 -3.40
CA PHE A 61 -3.32 -24.07 -3.84
C PHE A 61 -2.97 -25.00 -2.67
N PHE A 62 -2.92 -24.44 -1.47
CA PHE A 62 -2.66 -25.17 -0.23
C PHE A 62 -3.95 -25.56 0.51
N ALA A 63 -5.12 -25.10 0.05
CA ALA A 63 -6.39 -25.45 0.65
C ALA A 63 -6.74 -26.90 0.28
N ALA A 64 -6.94 -27.72 1.30
CA ALA A 64 -7.36 -29.13 1.11
C ALA A 64 -8.86 -29.23 0.80
N PHE A 65 -9.64 -28.25 1.24
CA PHE A 65 -11.11 -28.23 1.11
C PHE A 65 -11.58 -27.00 0.34
N SER A 66 -12.71 -27.15 -0.36
CA SER A 66 -13.38 -26.02 -1.00
C SER A 66 -14.11 -25.15 0.03
N ILE A 67 -14.38 -23.88 -0.33
CA ILE A 67 -15.02 -22.89 0.56
C ILE A 67 -16.44 -23.31 0.97
N GLU A 68 -17.14 -24.01 0.07
CA GLU A 68 -18.54 -24.43 0.26
C GLU A 68 -18.64 -25.86 0.78
N GLU A 69 -17.54 -26.59 0.82
CA GLU A 69 -17.51 -27.98 1.25
C GLU A 69 -17.69 -28.05 2.76
N ILE A 70 -18.66 -28.88 3.16
CA ILE A 70 -18.95 -29.12 4.57
C ILE A 70 -18.36 -30.50 4.93
N ASP A 71 -17.47 -30.51 5.88
CA ASP A 71 -16.97 -31.76 6.45
C ASP A 71 -17.99 -32.36 7.43
N TRP A 72 -18.80 -33.30 6.93
CA TRP A 72 -19.79 -33.98 7.72
C TRP A 72 -19.20 -34.85 8.81
N ALA A 73 -17.92 -35.21 8.72
CA ALA A 73 -17.24 -35.96 9.75
C ALA A 73 -17.00 -35.11 11.01
N VAL A 74 -16.86 -33.79 10.83
CA VAL A 74 -16.74 -32.82 11.93
C VAL A 74 -18.10 -32.48 12.53
N LEU A 75 -19.15 -32.37 11.69
CA LEU A 75 -20.49 -31.95 12.14
C LEU A 75 -21.19 -32.94 13.06
N GLY A 76 -20.88 -34.22 12.94
CA GLY A 76 -21.53 -35.30 13.71
C GLY A 76 -20.70 -35.84 14.88
N MET A 77 -19.51 -35.35 15.05
CA MET A 77 -18.58 -35.91 16.01
C MET A 77 -17.88 -34.85 16.84
N THR A 78 -17.59 -35.23 18.06
CA THR A 78 -16.79 -34.63 19.10
C THR A 78 -15.95 -33.43 18.61
N TYR A 79 -16.13 -32.34 19.31
CA TYR A 79 -15.47 -31.03 19.20
C TYR A 79 -13.97 -31.06 18.88
N GLU A 80 -13.29 -32.16 19.10
CA GLU A 80 -11.86 -32.34 18.83
C GLU A 80 -11.48 -32.33 17.34
N LYS A 81 -12.38 -32.66 16.43
CA LYS A 81 -12.08 -32.65 14.98
C LYS A 81 -12.21 -31.28 14.32
N GLY A 82 -12.83 -30.33 14.97
CA GLY A 82 -12.94 -28.94 14.52
C GLY A 82 -11.71 -28.06 14.84
N TYR A 83 -10.76 -28.56 15.62
CA TYR A 83 -9.53 -27.84 15.95
C TYR A 83 -8.55 -27.79 14.76
N PRO A 84 -7.64 -26.79 14.76
CA PRO A 84 -6.56 -26.73 13.78
C PRO A 84 -5.71 -28.01 13.81
N SER A 85 -5.63 -28.72 12.70
CA SER A 85 -4.86 -29.94 12.57
C SER A 85 -4.29 -30.11 11.18
N LEU A 86 -3.03 -30.56 11.15
CA LEU A 86 -2.36 -30.90 9.89
C LEU A 86 -2.81 -32.27 9.37
N GLU A 87 -3.26 -33.15 10.27
CA GLU A 87 -3.71 -34.51 9.91
C GLU A 87 -5.05 -34.48 9.18
N THR A 88 -5.96 -33.62 9.62
CA THR A 88 -7.29 -33.48 9.00
C THR A 88 -7.28 -32.54 7.77
N GLY A 89 -6.18 -31.81 7.55
CA GLY A 89 -6.08 -30.79 6.48
C GLY A 89 -6.76 -29.45 6.81
N HIS A 90 -7.35 -29.31 8.00
CA HIS A 90 -7.94 -28.06 8.47
C HIS A 90 -6.89 -27.22 9.21
N TYR A 91 -6.08 -26.46 8.50
CA TYR A 91 -4.98 -25.69 9.07
C TYR A 91 -5.40 -24.68 10.15
N PHE A 92 -6.57 -24.06 9.97
CA PHE A 92 -7.14 -23.09 10.93
C PHE A 92 -8.36 -23.66 11.68
N GLY A 93 -8.64 -24.95 11.49
CA GLY A 93 -9.83 -25.58 12.01
C GLY A 93 -11.05 -25.31 11.14
N THR A 94 -12.23 -25.68 11.69
CA THR A 94 -13.52 -25.51 11.04
C THR A 94 -14.42 -24.55 11.81
N ASP A 95 -15.42 -24.01 11.13
CA ASP A 95 -16.48 -23.24 11.77
C ASP A 95 -17.56 -24.17 12.37
N GLU A 96 -18.59 -23.58 12.99
CA GLU A 96 -19.71 -24.30 13.58
C GLU A 96 -20.51 -25.13 12.55
N MET A 97 -20.33 -24.83 11.26
CA MET A 97 -20.97 -25.53 10.15
C MET A 97 -20.06 -26.56 9.49
N GLY A 98 -18.91 -26.87 10.08
CA GLY A 98 -17.95 -27.84 9.53
C GLY A 98 -17.22 -27.35 8.28
N ARG A 99 -17.16 -26.05 8.03
CA ARG A 99 -16.48 -25.47 6.86
C ARG A 99 -15.05 -25.09 7.21
N ASP A 100 -14.13 -25.27 6.26
CA ASP A 100 -12.72 -24.95 6.46
C ASP A 100 -12.48 -23.44 6.60
N LEU A 101 -11.92 -23.05 7.74
CA LEU A 101 -11.59 -21.65 8.03
C LEU A 101 -10.45 -21.12 7.17
N TYR A 102 -9.49 -21.98 6.81
CA TYR A 102 -8.37 -21.57 5.97
C TYR A 102 -8.85 -21.13 4.57
N ALA A 103 -9.67 -21.94 3.92
CA ALA A 103 -10.24 -21.62 2.61
C ALA A 103 -11.04 -20.30 2.66
N ARG A 104 -11.80 -20.08 3.74
CA ARG A 104 -12.56 -18.83 3.95
C ARG A 104 -11.67 -17.61 4.15
N VAL A 105 -10.58 -17.72 4.90
CA VAL A 105 -9.61 -16.62 5.10
C VAL A 105 -8.94 -16.26 3.79
N VAL A 106 -8.54 -17.24 2.98
CA VAL A 106 -7.94 -17.00 1.66
C VAL A 106 -8.93 -16.27 0.75
N GLN A 107 -10.18 -16.72 0.69
CA GLN A 107 -11.21 -16.08 -0.14
C GLN A 107 -11.54 -14.67 0.37
N GLY A 108 -11.71 -14.50 1.67
CA GLY A 108 -11.93 -13.19 2.29
C GLY A 108 -10.82 -12.21 1.97
N SER A 109 -9.56 -12.67 2.02
CA SER A 109 -8.40 -11.86 1.65
C SER A 109 -8.44 -11.42 0.18
N ARG A 110 -8.84 -12.29 -0.74
CA ARG A 110 -9.02 -11.96 -2.17
C ARG A 110 -10.05 -10.87 -2.38
N ILE A 111 -11.22 -11.04 -1.76
CA ILE A 111 -12.31 -10.07 -1.87
C ILE A 111 -11.89 -8.72 -1.28
N SER A 112 -11.26 -8.72 -0.10
CA SER A 112 -10.78 -7.50 0.55
C SER A 112 -9.75 -6.75 -0.30
N LEU A 113 -8.78 -7.46 -0.87
CA LEU A 113 -7.78 -6.87 -1.77
C LEU A 113 -8.42 -6.32 -3.05
N ALA A 114 -9.35 -7.05 -3.65
CA ALA A 114 -10.05 -6.60 -4.85
C ALA A 114 -10.86 -5.33 -4.59
N VAL A 115 -11.63 -5.28 -3.49
CA VAL A 115 -12.40 -4.10 -3.09
C VAL A 115 -11.48 -2.92 -2.79
N GLY A 116 -10.38 -3.15 -2.06
CA GLY A 116 -9.39 -2.11 -1.77
C GLY A 116 -8.73 -1.55 -3.03
N PHE A 117 -8.37 -2.42 -3.98
CA PHE A 117 -7.77 -2.01 -5.24
C PHE A 117 -8.72 -1.20 -6.12
N ILE A 118 -9.95 -1.70 -6.28
CA ILE A 118 -10.99 -0.99 -7.04
C ILE A 118 -11.31 0.35 -6.40
N GLY A 119 -11.46 0.40 -5.07
CA GLY A 119 -11.69 1.63 -4.33
C GLY A 119 -10.57 2.64 -4.51
N ALA A 120 -9.31 2.21 -4.47
CA ALA A 120 -8.15 3.07 -4.70
C ALA A 120 -8.13 3.66 -6.13
N ILE A 121 -8.46 2.85 -7.15
CA ILE A 121 -8.56 3.32 -8.53
C ILE A 121 -9.66 4.39 -8.65
N ILE A 122 -10.86 4.09 -8.17
CA ILE A 122 -12.00 5.03 -8.24
C ILE A 122 -11.66 6.33 -7.51
N SER A 123 -11.12 6.25 -6.30
CA SER A 123 -10.72 7.42 -5.51
C SER A 123 -9.67 8.27 -6.22
N THR A 124 -8.69 7.61 -6.87
CA THR A 124 -7.65 8.32 -7.63
C THR A 124 -8.24 9.05 -8.82
N PHE A 125 -9.10 8.41 -9.60
CA PHE A 125 -9.75 9.03 -10.76
C PHE A 125 -10.65 10.20 -10.34
N VAL A 126 -11.53 9.96 -9.37
CA VAL A 126 -12.45 10.99 -8.87
C VAL A 126 -11.68 12.15 -8.25
N GLY A 127 -10.69 11.87 -7.39
CA GLY A 127 -9.87 12.89 -6.76
C GLY A 127 -9.07 13.72 -7.75
N THR A 128 -8.52 13.07 -8.79
CA THR A 128 -7.76 13.78 -9.83
C THR A 128 -8.66 14.70 -10.65
N ILE A 129 -9.82 14.21 -11.09
CA ILE A 129 -10.78 15.02 -11.86
C ILE A 129 -11.32 16.16 -11.00
N TYR A 130 -11.69 15.86 -9.75
CA TYR A 130 -12.19 16.86 -8.81
C TYR A 130 -11.14 17.94 -8.53
N GLY A 131 -9.91 17.55 -8.25
CA GLY A 131 -8.80 18.48 -8.04
C GLY A 131 -8.45 19.31 -9.27
N ALA A 132 -8.50 18.71 -10.48
CA ALA A 132 -8.26 19.42 -11.73
C ALA A 132 -9.35 20.48 -12.00
N ILE A 133 -10.61 20.15 -11.77
CA ILE A 133 -11.74 21.09 -11.94
C ILE A 133 -11.62 22.22 -10.91
N SER A 134 -11.36 21.90 -9.65
CA SER A 134 -11.18 22.86 -8.57
C SER A 134 -10.04 23.83 -8.90
N GLY A 135 -8.88 23.32 -9.29
CA GLY A 135 -7.72 24.12 -9.64
C GLY A 135 -7.91 24.98 -10.90
N TYR A 136 -8.68 24.48 -11.90
CA TYR A 136 -8.94 25.22 -13.14
C TYR A 136 -9.92 26.39 -12.94
N ILE A 137 -10.99 26.18 -12.18
CA ILE A 137 -12.00 27.21 -11.91
C ILE A 137 -11.48 28.22 -10.88
N GLY A 138 -10.80 27.75 -9.85
CA GLY A 138 -10.21 28.59 -8.81
C GLY A 138 -11.20 29.41 -8.00
N GLY A 139 -10.70 30.33 -7.18
CA GLY A 139 -11.50 31.34 -6.47
C GLY A 139 -12.48 30.79 -5.44
N ARG A 140 -13.72 31.28 -5.45
CA ARG A 140 -14.77 30.89 -4.48
C ARG A 140 -15.25 29.45 -4.66
N VAL A 141 -15.18 28.93 -5.87
CA VAL A 141 -15.60 27.56 -6.19
C VAL A 141 -14.62 26.56 -5.59
N ASP A 142 -13.33 26.82 -5.69
CA ASP A 142 -12.28 26.01 -5.05
C ASP A 142 -12.49 25.96 -3.54
N GLY A 143 -12.73 27.11 -2.89
CA GLY A 143 -13.01 27.18 -1.45
C GLY A 143 -14.28 26.43 -1.02
N LEU A 144 -15.30 26.34 -1.89
CA LEU A 144 -16.50 25.56 -1.62
C LEU A 144 -16.25 24.08 -1.84
N MET A 145 -15.59 23.70 -2.90
CA MET A 145 -15.23 22.33 -3.24
C MET A 145 -14.34 21.71 -2.16
N MET A 146 -13.35 22.46 -1.65
CA MET A 146 -12.46 22.03 -0.56
C MET A 146 -13.18 21.87 0.79
N ARG A 147 -14.39 22.42 0.95
CA ARG A 147 -15.18 22.22 2.18
C ARG A 147 -16.08 20.99 2.13
N ILE A 148 -16.34 20.48 0.95
CA ILE A 148 -17.20 19.31 0.73
C ILE A 148 -16.41 18.01 0.83
N VAL A 149 -15.12 18.05 0.52
CA VAL A 149 -14.16 16.93 0.63
C VAL A 149 -13.55 16.87 2.02
#